data_63cdb94b3b45aaaca91589f4dc630051
#
_entry.id   63cdb94b3b45aaaca91589f4dc630051
#
_cell.length_a   1.000
_cell.length_b   1.000
_cell.length_c   1.000
_cell.angle_alpha   90.00
_cell.angle_beta   90.00
_cell.angle_gamma   90.00
#
_symmetry.space_group_name_H-M   'P 1'
#
loop_
_entity.id
_entity.type
_entity.pdbx_description
1 polymer ?
#
loop_
_entity_poly.entity_id
_entity_poly.type
_entity_poly.pdbx_seq_one_letter_code
_entity_poly.pdbx_strand_id
1 'polypeptide(L)'
;MKLKKNTIIIKKEYYNYIEYRGNIAGKTKRLKAFYDKVGGDFEVVKRRLIDEKYVVRFVQCFKNDTAFNELKKALNEELYEKAYLCAHTLKGSSVSLDFGKLYKASSALTETLYNINHNGEDCDKILIDKQFGEVAKEYKNVINSMQIIEED
;
A
#
# COMPACT_ATOMS: atom_id res chain seq x y z
N MET A 1 8.18 1.52 54.63
CA MET A 1 8.14 2.61 53.65
C MET A 1 8.74 2.24 52.26
N LYS A 2 9.79 1.48 52.16
CA LYS A 2 10.35 1.00 50.88
C LYS A 2 9.43 0.07 50.10
N LEU A 3 8.68 -0.83 50.78
CA LEU A 3 7.77 -1.80 50.13
C LEU A 3 6.58 -1.13 49.41
N LYS A 4 6.04 -0.03 49.90
CA LYS A 4 4.93 0.69 49.24
C LYS A 4 5.35 1.39 47.95
N LYS A 5 6.58 1.92 47.90
CA LYS A 5 7.12 2.59 46.70
C LYS A 5 7.35 1.56 45.59
N ASN A 6 7.92 0.39 45.90
CA ASN A 6 8.15 -0.68 44.93
C ASN A 6 6.82 -1.23 44.36
N THR A 7 5.78 -1.38 45.18
CA THR A 7 4.45 -1.83 44.73
C THR A 7 3.81 -0.84 43.76
N ILE A 8 3.97 0.48 43.99
CA ILE A 8 3.45 1.51 43.11
C ILE A 8 4.19 1.55 41.76
N ILE A 9 5.51 1.38 41.78
CA ILE A 9 6.34 1.33 40.56
C ILE A 9 5.97 0.11 39.70
N ILE A 10 5.86 -1.07 40.31
CA ILE A 10 5.47 -2.31 39.62
C ILE A 10 4.07 -2.19 39.01
N LYS A 11 3.12 -1.60 39.72
CA LYS A 11 1.77 -1.35 39.18
C LYS A 11 1.81 -0.40 37.97
N LYS A 12 2.58 0.68 38.05
CA LYS A 12 2.72 1.65 36.96
C LYS A 12 3.35 1.03 35.72
N GLU A 13 4.40 0.22 35.87
CA GLU A 13 5.03 -0.52 34.79
C GLU A 13 4.07 -1.56 34.19
N TYR A 14 3.29 -2.25 35.00
CA TYR A 14 2.29 -3.21 34.55
C TYR A 14 1.15 -2.55 33.77
N TYR A 15 0.61 -1.40 34.22
CA TYR A 15 -0.39 -0.63 33.50
C TYR A 15 0.16 -0.11 32.16
N ASN A 16 1.38 0.44 32.15
CA ASN A 16 2.02 0.87 30.91
C ASN A 16 2.24 -0.30 29.94
N TYR A 17 2.57 -1.48 30.44
CA TYR A 17 2.71 -2.68 29.63
C TYR A 17 1.38 -3.17 29.06
N ILE A 18 0.29 -3.14 29.82
CA ILE A 18 -1.07 -3.49 29.36
C ILE A 18 -1.55 -2.48 28.31
N GLU A 19 -1.39 -1.19 28.57
CA GLU A 19 -1.74 -0.13 27.63
C GLU A 19 -0.93 -0.26 26.33
N TYR A 20 0.36 -0.51 26.41
CA TYR A 20 1.22 -0.77 25.25
C TYR A 20 0.75 -2.00 24.47
N ARG A 21 0.42 -3.12 25.13
CA ARG A 21 -0.11 -4.32 24.45
C ARG A 21 -1.50 -4.08 23.84
N GLY A 22 -2.37 -3.37 24.51
CA GLY A 22 -3.68 -3.01 23.99
C GLY A 22 -3.58 -2.14 22.75
N ASN A 23 -2.65 -1.21 22.72
CA ASN A 23 -2.38 -0.35 21.57
C ASN A 23 -1.81 -1.15 20.38
N ILE A 24 -0.88 -2.09 20.62
CA ILE A 24 -0.36 -3.01 19.57
C ILE A 24 -1.48 -3.88 18.99
N ALA A 25 -2.33 -4.49 19.82
CA ALA A 25 -3.42 -5.34 19.34
C ALA A 25 -4.44 -4.56 18.48
N GLY A 26 -4.78 -3.33 18.88
CA GLY A 26 -5.63 -2.42 18.09
C GLY A 26 -5.00 -2.04 16.76
N LYS A 27 -3.70 -1.76 16.74
CA LYS A 27 -2.94 -1.43 15.53
C LYS A 27 -2.86 -2.62 14.57
N THR A 28 -2.59 -3.82 15.06
CA THR A 28 -2.59 -5.05 14.26
C THR A 28 -3.95 -5.29 13.61
N LYS A 29 -5.05 -5.12 14.37
CA LYS A 29 -6.41 -5.27 13.86
C LYS A 29 -6.70 -4.27 12.74
N ARG A 30 -6.29 -3.00 12.88
CA ARG A 30 -6.44 -1.98 11.84
C ARG A 30 -5.64 -2.30 10.59
N LEU A 31 -4.40 -2.78 10.73
CA LEU A 31 -3.59 -3.22 9.60
C LEU A 31 -4.22 -4.39 8.86
N LYS A 32 -4.75 -5.39 9.55
CA LYS A 32 -5.48 -6.49 8.92
C LYS A 32 -6.70 -6.00 8.14
N ALA A 33 -7.50 -5.10 8.74
CA ALA A 33 -8.67 -4.50 8.09
C ALA A 33 -8.27 -3.69 6.84
N PHE A 34 -7.15 -2.95 6.89
CA PHE A 34 -6.61 -2.25 5.73
C PHE A 34 -6.24 -3.24 4.61
N TYR A 35 -5.48 -4.30 4.93
CA TYR A 35 -5.06 -5.29 3.94
C TYR A 35 -6.22 -6.06 3.33
N ASP A 36 -7.29 -6.34 4.07
CA ASP A 36 -8.53 -6.90 3.54
C ASP A 36 -9.16 -6.00 2.46
N LYS A 37 -9.13 -4.68 2.66
CA LYS A 37 -9.64 -3.71 1.67
C LYS A 37 -8.85 -3.65 0.39
N VAL A 38 -7.53 -3.76 0.48
CA VAL A 38 -6.63 -3.65 -0.67
C VAL A 38 -6.31 -5.00 -1.34
N GLY A 39 -6.87 -6.08 -0.81
CA GLY A 39 -6.73 -7.44 -1.37
C GLY A 39 -5.37 -8.06 -1.13
N GLY A 40 -4.73 -7.74 0.00
CA GLY A 40 -3.45 -8.27 0.42
C GLY A 40 -3.51 -9.05 1.73
N ASP A 41 -2.35 -9.50 2.19
CA ASP A 41 -2.18 -10.23 3.44
C ASP A 41 -1.14 -9.51 4.33
N PHE A 42 -1.62 -8.98 5.45
CA PHE A 42 -0.78 -8.29 6.43
C PHE A 42 0.36 -9.19 6.95
N GLU A 43 0.11 -10.46 7.20
CA GLU A 43 1.13 -11.38 7.72
C GLU A 43 2.25 -11.64 6.71
N VAL A 44 1.94 -11.62 5.41
CA VAL A 44 2.94 -11.72 4.34
C VAL A 44 3.87 -10.50 4.36
N VAL A 45 3.31 -9.32 4.43
CA VAL A 45 4.09 -8.06 4.44
C VAL A 45 4.89 -7.92 5.73
N LYS A 46 4.30 -8.25 6.86
CA LYS A 46 4.98 -8.23 8.16
C LYS A 46 6.22 -9.13 8.16
N ARG A 47 6.13 -10.33 7.58
CA ARG A 47 7.29 -11.24 7.45
C ARG A 47 8.40 -10.66 6.57
N ARG A 48 8.05 -9.93 5.50
CA ARG A 48 9.03 -9.28 4.61
C ARG A 48 9.72 -8.10 5.29
N LEU A 49 8.99 -7.32 6.07
CA LEU A 49 9.46 -6.08 6.70
C LEU A 49 9.88 -6.25 8.16
N ILE A 50 9.76 -7.46 8.70
CA ILE A 50 10.19 -7.88 10.06
C ILE A 50 9.31 -7.33 11.18
N ASP A 51 8.84 -6.06 11.10
CA ASP A 51 8.11 -5.37 12.17
C ASP A 51 6.93 -4.57 11.61
N GLU A 52 5.82 -4.53 12.34
CA GLU A 52 4.61 -3.77 12.02
C GLU A 52 4.87 -2.27 11.83
N LYS A 53 5.80 -1.69 12.59
CA LYS A 53 6.17 -0.28 12.43
C LYS A 53 6.71 0.05 11.04
N TYR A 54 7.43 -0.88 10.43
CA TYR A 54 7.91 -0.72 9.06
C TYR A 54 6.79 -0.88 8.05
N VAL A 55 5.82 -1.79 8.29
CA VAL A 55 4.63 -1.91 7.44
C VAL A 55 3.89 -0.57 7.40
N VAL A 56 3.57 0.01 8.56
CA VAL A 56 2.89 1.32 8.65
C VAL A 56 3.68 2.40 7.91
N ARG A 57 4.99 2.48 8.17
CA ARG A 57 5.86 3.48 7.55
C ARG A 57 5.88 3.38 6.03
N PHE A 58 6.03 2.18 5.48
CA PHE A 58 6.07 1.98 4.03
C PHE A 58 4.71 2.22 3.37
N VAL A 59 3.61 1.82 4.02
CA VAL A 59 2.26 2.15 3.56
C VAL A 59 2.06 3.66 3.53
N GLN A 60 2.47 4.38 4.57
CA GLN A 60 2.40 5.85 4.60
C GLN A 60 3.29 6.51 3.53
N CYS A 61 4.49 5.97 3.28
CA CYS A 61 5.36 6.47 2.21
C CYS A 61 4.72 6.33 0.82
N PHE A 62 3.90 5.31 0.60
CA PHE A 62 3.16 5.14 -0.65
C PHE A 62 2.23 6.31 -0.96
N LYS A 63 1.69 6.99 0.04
CA LYS A 63 0.86 8.19 -0.12
C LYS A 63 1.60 9.34 -0.84
N ASN A 64 2.92 9.38 -0.72
CA ASN A 64 3.79 10.38 -1.35
C ASN A 64 4.42 9.88 -2.66
N ASP A 65 4.08 8.68 -3.11
CA ASP A 65 4.56 8.13 -4.38
C ASP A 65 3.95 8.90 -5.55
N THR A 66 4.78 9.29 -6.52
CA THR A 66 4.38 10.09 -7.68
C THR A 66 4.03 9.26 -8.90
N ALA A 67 4.28 7.94 -8.89
CA ALA A 67 4.15 7.07 -10.05
C ALA A 67 2.74 7.08 -10.66
N PHE A 68 1.68 7.11 -9.85
CA PHE A 68 0.31 7.17 -10.35
C PHE A 68 0.01 8.49 -11.09
N ASN A 69 0.40 9.63 -10.51
CA ASN A 69 0.17 10.94 -11.15
C ASN A 69 0.99 11.10 -12.43
N GLU A 70 2.22 10.61 -12.43
CA GLU A 70 3.08 10.60 -13.61
C GLU A 70 2.54 9.67 -14.69
N LEU A 71 2.00 8.51 -14.33
CA LEU A 71 1.31 7.59 -15.24
C LEU A 71 0.12 8.28 -15.92
N LYS A 72 -0.74 8.91 -15.12
CA LYS A 72 -1.90 9.65 -15.65
C LYS A 72 -1.49 10.73 -16.64
N LYS A 73 -0.46 11.51 -16.29
CA LYS A 73 0.07 12.57 -17.17
C LYS A 73 0.63 11.98 -18.46
N ALA A 74 1.45 10.93 -18.37
CA ALA A 74 2.06 10.29 -19.52
C ALA A 74 1.01 9.71 -20.49
N LEU A 75 -0.07 9.10 -19.97
CA LEU A 75 -1.18 8.61 -20.79
C LEU A 75 -1.94 9.74 -21.48
N ASN A 76 -2.20 10.84 -20.77
CA ASN A 76 -2.86 12.02 -21.35
C ASN A 76 -2.04 12.67 -22.48
N GLU A 77 -0.72 12.62 -22.37
CA GLU A 77 0.24 13.13 -23.37
C GLU A 77 0.60 12.10 -24.44
N GLU A 78 0.03 10.91 -24.39
CA GLU A 78 0.31 9.77 -25.30
C GLU A 78 1.80 9.37 -25.30
N LEU A 79 2.50 9.58 -24.20
CA LEU A 79 3.90 9.20 -23.98
C LEU A 79 3.97 7.75 -23.46
N TYR A 80 3.72 6.78 -24.34
CA TYR A 80 3.51 5.38 -23.95
C TYR A 80 4.73 4.70 -23.35
N GLU A 81 5.95 5.07 -23.73
CA GLU A 81 7.17 4.55 -23.10
C GLU A 81 7.28 5.03 -21.65
N LYS A 82 7.04 6.32 -21.41
CA LYS A 82 7.02 6.89 -20.06
C LYS A 82 5.87 6.30 -19.23
N ALA A 83 4.70 6.13 -19.83
CA ALA A 83 3.54 5.49 -19.19
C ALA A 83 3.88 4.05 -18.77
N TYR A 84 4.58 3.29 -19.63
CA TYR A 84 5.04 1.95 -19.27
C TYR A 84 5.94 1.96 -18.04
N LEU A 85 6.94 2.85 -17.98
CA LEU A 85 7.87 2.94 -16.85
C LEU A 85 7.12 3.29 -15.55
N CYS A 86 6.17 4.23 -15.61
CA CYS A 86 5.35 4.60 -14.45
C CYS A 86 4.44 3.46 -14.00
N ALA A 87 3.79 2.76 -14.92
CA ALA A 87 2.95 1.60 -14.62
C ALA A 87 3.76 0.45 -14.01
N HIS A 88 4.96 0.20 -14.55
CA HIS A 88 5.90 -0.79 -14.02
C HIS A 88 6.36 -0.45 -12.59
N THR A 89 6.66 0.81 -12.31
CA THR A 89 7.01 1.28 -10.97
C THR A 89 5.84 1.08 -10.00
N LEU A 90 4.63 1.46 -10.40
CA LEU A 90 3.42 1.28 -9.58
C LEU A 90 3.13 -0.21 -9.30
N LYS A 91 3.29 -1.06 -10.30
CA LYS A 91 3.22 -2.52 -10.15
C LYS A 91 4.23 -3.03 -9.12
N GLY A 92 5.48 -2.57 -9.20
CA GLY A 92 6.56 -2.95 -8.28
C GLY A 92 6.26 -2.56 -6.83
N SER A 93 5.80 -1.34 -6.59
CA SER A 93 5.39 -0.87 -5.27
C SER A 93 4.20 -1.67 -4.73
N SER A 94 3.24 -1.99 -5.59
CA SER A 94 2.04 -2.75 -5.22
C SER A 94 2.36 -4.19 -4.81
N VAL A 95 3.28 -4.87 -5.50
CA VAL A 95 3.68 -6.22 -5.12
C VAL A 95 4.50 -6.23 -3.84
N SER A 96 5.37 -5.24 -3.65
CA SER A 96 6.22 -5.14 -2.46
C SER A 96 5.39 -4.94 -1.19
N LEU A 97 4.33 -4.15 -1.26
CA LEU A 97 3.42 -3.86 -0.14
C LEU A 97 2.19 -4.76 -0.09
N ASP A 98 2.10 -5.73 -1.00
CA ASP A 98 0.97 -6.66 -1.13
C ASP A 98 -0.39 -5.97 -1.31
N PHE A 99 -0.44 -4.93 -2.12
CA PHE A 99 -1.67 -4.30 -2.57
C PHE A 99 -2.24 -5.10 -3.75
N GLY A 100 -2.82 -6.26 -3.46
CA GLY A 100 -3.13 -7.29 -4.45
C GLY A 100 -4.05 -6.81 -5.58
N LYS A 101 -5.07 -6.00 -5.27
CA LYS A 101 -5.99 -5.45 -6.29
C LYS A 101 -5.28 -4.44 -7.20
N LEU A 102 -4.49 -3.54 -6.63
CA LEU A 102 -3.71 -2.56 -7.40
C LEU A 102 -2.61 -3.24 -8.22
N TYR A 103 -1.96 -4.26 -7.68
CA TYR A 103 -1.00 -5.08 -8.41
C TYR A 103 -1.62 -5.73 -9.65
N LYS A 104 -2.80 -6.33 -9.51
CA LYS A 104 -3.51 -6.96 -10.63
C LYS A 104 -3.85 -5.94 -11.73
N ALA A 105 -4.40 -4.80 -11.35
CA ALA A 105 -4.77 -3.74 -12.29
C ALA A 105 -3.55 -3.13 -12.98
N SER A 106 -2.49 -2.80 -12.23
CA SER A 106 -1.26 -2.23 -12.78
C SER A 106 -0.48 -3.22 -13.65
N SER A 107 -0.52 -4.51 -13.33
CA SER A 107 0.09 -5.56 -14.16
C SER A 107 -0.54 -5.64 -15.53
N ALA A 108 -1.86 -5.62 -15.63
CA ALA A 108 -2.56 -5.67 -16.91
C ALA A 108 -2.21 -4.46 -17.80
N LEU A 109 -2.22 -3.26 -17.24
CA LEU A 109 -1.83 -2.05 -17.97
C LEU A 109 -0.36 -2.05 -18.37
N THR A 110 0.53 -2.51 -17.49
CA THR A 110 1.97 -2.63 -17.78
C THR A 110 2.22 -3.56 -18.95
N GLU A 111 1.54 -4.70 -19.01
CA GLU A 111 1.68 -5.67 -20.11
C GLU A 111 1.21 -5.08 -21.44
N THR A 112 0.05 -4.42 -21.46
CA THR A 112 -0.45 -3.73 -22.67
C THR A 112 0.54 -2.68 -23.17
N LEU A 113 1.05 -1.82 -22.29
CA LEU A 113 2.02 -0.79 -22.64
C LEU A 113 3.37 -1.37 -23.08
N TYR A 114 3.80 -2.48 -22.47
CA TYR A 114 4.99 -3.19 -22.90
C TYR A 114 4.86 -3.68 -24.33
N ASN A 115 3.76 -4.30 -24.69
CA ASN A 115 3.52 -4.85 -26.03
C ASN A 115 3.49 -3.75 -27.10
N ILE A 116 2.87 -2.61 -26.79
CA ILE A 116 2.88 -1.44 -27.70
C ILE A 116 4.31 -0.94 -27.95
N ASN A 117 5.11 -0.78 -26.90
CA ASN A 117 6.43 -0.18 -26.99
C ASN A 117 7.52 -1.13 -27.51
N HIS A 118 7.40 -2.44 -27.27
CA HIS A 118 8.48 -3.41 -27.52
C HIS A 118 8.11 -4.48 -28.56
N ASN A 119 6.83 -4.83 -28.70
CA ASN A 119 6.37 -5.88 -29.60
C ASN A 119 5.66 -5.34 -30.86
N GLY A 120 5.58 -4.02 -31.01
CA GLY A 120 4.96 -3.37 -32.15
C GLY A 120 3.45 -3.61 -32.27
N GLU A 121 2.76 -3.89 -31.16
CA GLU A 121 1.30 -3.98 -31.16
C GLU A 121 0.65 -2.62 -31.36
N ASP A 122 -0.49 -2.60 -32.01
CA ASP A 122 -1.27 -1.38 -32.22
C ASP A 122 -1.78 -0.83 -30.88
N CYS A 123 -1.83 0.50 -30.80
CA CYS A 123 -2.34 1.19 -29.63
C CYS A 123 -3.87 1.14 -29.58
N ASP A 124 -4.42 0.34 -28.69
CA ASP A 124 -5.84 0.33 -28.38
C ASP A 124 -6.12 1.30 -27.21
N LYS A 125 -6.49 2.52 -27.54
CA LYS A 125 -6.81 3.56 -26.55
C LYS A 125 -8.00 3.18 -25.66
N ILE A 126 -8.99 2.48 -26.16
CA ILE A 126 -10.18 2.06 -25.40
C ILE A 126 -9.75 1.06 -24.32
N LEU A 127 -8.89 0.11 -24.68
CA LEU A 127 -8.36 -0.87 -23.72
C LEU A 127 -7.49 -0.17 -22.66
N ILE A 128 -6.60 0.73 -23.08
CA ILE A 128 -5.73 1.50 -22.16
C ILE A 128 -6.57 2.31 -21.18
N ASP A 129 -7.59 3.04 -21.66
CA ASP A 129 -8.46 3.85 -20.80
C ASP A 129 -9.23 2.99 -19.80
N LYS A 130 -9.72 1.83 -20.22
CA LYS A 130 -10.38 0.85 -19.34
C LYS A 130 -9.41 0.35 -18.26
N GLN A 131 -8.23 -0.07 -18.65
CA GLN A 131 -7.21 -0.60 -17.73
C GLN A 131 -6.70 0.49 -16.78
N PHE A 132 -6.50 1.71 -17.26
CA PHE A 132 -6.16 2.84 -16.40
C PHE A 132 -7.29 3.19 -15.43
N GLY A 133 -8.54 3.08 -15.84
CA GLY A 133 -9.71 3.24 -14.96
C GLY A 133 -9.69 2.25 -13.78
N GLU A 134 -9.33 0.99 -14.03
CA GLU A 134 -9.16 -0.01 -12.97
C GLU A 134 -7.98 0.32 -12.04
N VAL A 135 -6.84 0.77 -12.59
CA VAL A 135 -5.69 1.23 -11.79
C VAL A 135 -6.09 2.41 -10.91
N ALA A 136 -6.77 3.40 -11.46
CA ALA A 136 -7.23 4.58 -10.72
C ALA A 136 -8.19 4.22 -9.57
N LYS A 137 -9.11 3.30 -9.83
CA LYS A 137 -10.05 2.78 -8.83
C LYS A 137 -9.31 2.13 -7.66
N GLU A 138 -8.38 1.24 -7.94
CA GLU A 138 -7.67 0.50 -6.90
C GLU A 138 -6.61 1.36 -6.20
N TYR A 139 -5.98 2.30 -6.90
CA TYR A 139 -5.13 3.31 -6.27
C TYR A 139 -5.91 4.15 -5.27
N LYS A 140 -7.08 4.66 -5.66
CA LYS A 140 -7.98 5.41 -4.77
C LYS A 140 -8.45 4.58 -3.58
N ASN A 141 -8.72 3.28 -3.80
CA ASN A 141 -9.06 2.35 -2.72
C ASN A 141 -7.91 2.26 -1.69
N VAL A 142 -6.65 2.13 -2.13
CA VAL A 142 -5.49 2.12 -1.23
C VAL A 142 -5.40 3.42 -0.43
N ILE A 143 -5.44 4.57 -1.10
CA ILE A 143 -5.32 5.89 -0.44
C ILE A 143 -6.44 6.11 0.58
N ASN A 144 -7.69 5.83 0.21
CA ASN A 144 -8.82 6.01 1.11
C ASN A 144 -8.78 5.02 2.30
N SER A 145 -8.32 3.79 2.06
CA SER A 145 -8.23 2.77 3.11
C SER A 145 -7.12 3.06 4.13
N MET A 146 -6.16 3.91 3.81
CA MET A 146 -5.12 4.34 4.77
C MET A 146 -5.69 5.01 6.02
N GLN A 147 -6.88 5.61 5.93
CA GLN A 147 -7.56 6.19 7.09
C GLN A 147 -7.80 5.15 8.20
N ILE A 148 -8.01 3.88 7.85
CA ILE A 148 -8.20 2.79 8.82
C ILE A 148 -6.97 2.65 9.74
N ILE A 149 -5.77 2.93 9.22
CA ILE A 149 -4.51 2.84 9.99
C ILE A 149 -4.27 4.11 10.80
N GLU A 150 -4.73 5.26 10.30
CA GLU A 150 -4.51 6.60 10.88
C GLU A 150 -5.52 6.96 11.99
N GLU A 151 -6.63 6.23 12.13
CA GLU A 151 -7.62 6.44 13.20
C GLU A 151 -7.03 6.01 14.55
N ASP A 152 -6.86 6.97 15.44
CA ASP A 152 -6.53 6.78 16.87
C ASP A 152 -7.80 6.60 17.72
#